data_5b4a7dd28b92459a1e17c0f18e9c246a
#
_entry.id   5b4a7dd28b92459a1e17c0f18e9c246a
#
_cell.length_a   1.000
_cell.length_b   1.000
_cell.length_c   1.000
_cell.angle_alpha   90.00
_cell.angle_beta   90.00
_cell.angle_gamma   90.00
#
_symmetry.space_group_name_H-M   'P 1'
#
loop_
_entity.id
_entity.type
_entity.pdbx_description
1 polymer ?
#
loop_
_entity_poly.entity_id
_entity_poly.type
_entity_poly.pdbx_seq_one_letter_code
_entity_poly.pdbx_strand_id
1 'polypeptide(L)'
;MKFPAFLLACIMTVNVNAQASEEEPAGLEDLRWKYRVILIFAREPHMSNALSNLNEFKAEIEERDIVWFVLGDNTMHTNYDGRLEDLLRDELMDSYFTPVPAETAVRLIGKDGSVKSRSIDLDLEATFGLIDRMPMRRAEMRRKSDDSD
;
A
#
# COMPACT_ATOMS: atom_id res chain seq x y z
N MET A 1 -65.80 41.71 5.95
CA MET A 1 -65.36 40.33 5.88
C MET A 1 -63.86 40.31 5.59
N LYS A 2 -63.08 39.95 6.58
CA LYS A 2 -61.60 39.89 6.47
C LYS A 2 -61.20 38.42 6.36
N PHE A 3 -60.56 38.08 5.23
CA PHE A 3 -59.94 36.78 5.05
C PHE A 3 -58.50 36.85 5.51
N PRO A 4 -58.02 35.97 6.40
CA PRO A 4 -56.61 35.88 6.69
C PRO A 4 -55.86 35.06 5.60
N ALA A 5 -54.81 35.63 5.05
CA ALA A 5 -53.92 34.97 4.14
C ALA A 5 -53.11 33.89 4.89
N PHE A 6 -53.31 32.64 4.47
CA PHE A 6 -52.47 31.52 4.95
C PHE A 6 -51.15 31.49 4.21
N LEU A 7 -50.10 31.86 4.91
CA LEU A 7 -48.72 31.82 4.36
C LEU A 7 -48.22 30.36 4.50
N LEU A 8 -48.19 29.62 3.41
CA LEU A 8 -47.67 28.27 3.36
C LEU A 8 -46.13 28.34 3.26
N ALA A 9 -45.45 28.19 4.36
CA ALA A 9 -43.98 28.07 4.38
C ALA A 9 -43.57 26.67 3.87
N CYS A 10 -43.07 26.64 2.63
CA CYS A 10 -42.49 25.44 2.05
C CYS A 10 -41.08 25.25 2.65
N ILE A 11 -40.97 24.33 3.63
CA ILE A 11 -39.67 23.90 4.18
C ILE A 11 -39.05 22.95 3.16
N MET A 12 -38.11 23.43 2.36
CA MET A 12 -37.23 22.54 1.59
C MET A 12 -36.23 21.89 2.49
N THR A 13 -36.47 20.62 2.83
CA THR A 13 -35.46 19.78 3.44
C THR A 13 -34.43 19.42 2.39
N VAL A 14 -33.25 20.05 2.44
CA VAL A 14 -32.08 19.61 1.68
C VAL A 14 -31.58 18.33 2.30
N ASN A 15 -31.91 17.19 1.68
CA ASN A 15 -31.25 15.93 1.96
C ASN A 15 -29.81 16.01 1.42
N VAL A 16 -28.88 16.35 2.28
CA VAL A 16 -27.46 16.12 2.03
C VAL A 16 -27.23 14.62 2.16
N ASN A 17 -27.39 13.88 1.06
CA ASN A 17 -26.81 12.55 0.96
C ASN A 17 -25.27 12.74 1.01
N ALA A 18 -24.70 12.56 2.20
CA ALA A 18 -23.28 12.25 2.32
C ALA A 18 -23.12 10.85 1.72
N GLN A 19 -22.87 10.78 0.42
CA GLN A 19 -22.27 9.60 -0.19
C GLN A 19 -20.87 9.50 0.42
N ALA A 20 -20.73 8.63 1.43
CA ALA A 20 -19.44 8.05 1.73
C ALA A 20 -19.01 7.40 0.41
N SER A 21 -18.01 7.96 -0.25
CA SER A 21 -17.35 7.30 -1.35
C SER A 21 -16.77 6.01 -0.76
N GLU A 22 -17.45 4.89 -1.00
CA GLU A 22 -16.87 3.58 -0.73
C GLU A 22 -15.63 3.52 -1.62
N GLU A 23 -14.46 3.63 -1.01
CA GLU A 23 -13.20 3.43 -1.72
C GLU A 23 -13.24 2.05 -2.35
N GLU A 24 -13.08 1.98 -3.66
CA GLU A 24 -12.97 0.71 -4.37
C GLU A 24 -11.80 -0.08 -3.81
N PRO A 25 -11.96 -1.40 -3.60
CA PRO A 25 -10.85 -2.21 -3.10
C PRO A 25 -9.68 -2.19 -4.09
N ALA A 26 -8.48 -1.97 -3.56
CA ALA A 26 -7.27 -1.87 -4.36
C ALA A 26 -6.62 -3.25 -4.56
N GLY A 27 -6.27 -3.53 -5.80
CA GLY A 27 -5.36 -4.58 -6.19
C GLY A 27 -3.91 -4.07 -6.32
N LEU A 28 -2.99 -4.94 -6.70
CA LEU A 28 -1.58 -4.56 -6.87
C LEU A 28 -1.38 -3.49 -7.96
N GLU A 29 -2.18 -3.54 -9.04
CA GLU A 29 -2.10 -2.57 -10.15
C GLU A 29 -2.49 -1.16 -9.72
N ASP A 30 -3.39 -1.00 -8.75
CA ASP A 30 -3.83 0.31 -8.24
C ASP A 30 -2.75 1.01 -7.41
N LEU A 31 -1.77 0.26 -6.90
CA LEU A 31 -0.60 0.78 -6.20
C LEU A 31 0.49 1.28 -7.17
N ARG A 32 0.41 0.89 -8.44
CA ARG A 32 1.38 1.25 -9.47
C ARG A 32 1.47 2.77 -9.63
N TRP A 33 2.68 3.25 -9.87
CA TRP A 33 3.06 4.68 -9.97
C TRP A 33 2.93 5.49 -8.68
N LYS A 34 2.24 4.96 -7.66
CA LYS A 34 2.10 5.59 -6.34
C LYS A 34 3.13 5.03 -5.37
N TYR A 35 3.23 3.70 -5.30
CA TYR A 35 4.04 3.00 -4.30
C TYR A 35 5.04 2.03 -4.93
N ARG A 36 6.15 1.81 -4.22
CA ARG A 36 6.97 0.62 -4.36
C ARG A 36 6.40 -0.47 -3.49
N VAL A 37 6.55 -1.73 -3.87
CA VAL A 37 5.96 -2.82 -3.10
C VAL A 37 7.04 -3.81 -2.70
N ILE A 38 7.06 -4.18 -1.42
CA ILE A 38 7.86 -5.29 -0.91
C ILE A 38 6.92 -6.44 -0.60
N LEU A 39 7.07 -7.54 -1.33
CA LEU A 39 6.36 -8.79 -1.05
C LEU A 39 7.29 -9.72 -0.30
N ILE A 40 6.83 -10.25 0.82
CA ILE A 40 7.57 -11.15 1.68
C ILE A 40 6.72 -12.38 1.91
N PHE A 41 7.19 -13.55 1.49
CA PHE A 41 6.64 -14.82 1.94
C PHE A 41 7.46 -15.31 3.11
N ALA A 42 6.81 -15.61 4.23
CA ALA A 42 7.46 -16.13 5.42
C ALA A 42 6.50 -16.95 6.28
N ARG A 43 7.04 -17.97 6.97
CA ARG A 43 6.39 -18.70 8.05
C ARG A 43 7.03 -18.35 9.38
N GLU A 44 6.37 -18.71 10.47
CA GLU A 44 6.99 -18.54 11.81
C GLU A 44 8.26 -19.38 11.95
N PRO A 45 9.29 -18.88 12.66
CA PRO A 45 9.36 -17.57 13.34
C PRO A 45 9.78 -16.38 12.45
N HIS A 46 10.07 -16.60 11.16
CA HIS A 46 10.57 -15.58 10.24
C HIS A 46 9.52 -14.49 9.95
N MET A 47 8.23 -14.84 9.97
CA MET A 47 7.14 -13.87 9.80
C MET A 47 7.16 -12.82 10.93
N SER A 48 7.19 -13.25 12.18
CA SER A 48 7.26 -12.34 13.33
C SER A 48 8.51 -11.46 13.30
N ASN A 49 9.65 -12.00 12.89
CA ASN A 49 10.88 -11.24 12.72
C ASN A 49 10.76 -10.20 11.61
N ALA A 50 10.17 -10.56 10.47
CA ALA A 50 9.95 -9.63 9.36
C ALA A 50 9.02 -8.48 9.77
N LEU A 51 7.92 -8.76 10.45
CA LEU A 51 6.99 -7.74 10.93
C LEU A 51 7.65 -6.78 11.93
N SER A 52 8.45 -7.30 12.86
CA SER A 52 9.21 -6.49 13.81
C SER A 52 10.20 -5.57 13.10
N ASN A 53 10.95 -6.09 12.14
CA ASN A 53 11.91 -5.33 11.35
C ASN A 53 11.24 -4.24 10.52
N LEU A 54 10.14 -4.56 9.83
CA LEU A 54 9.36 -3.58 9.06
C LEU A 54 8.81 -2.45 9.95
N ASN A 55 8.40 -2.76 11.17
CA ASN A 55 7.93 -1.75 12.11
C ASN A 55 9.06 -0.85 12.63
N GLU A 56 10.25 -1.40 12.85
CA GLU A 56 11.44 -0.63 13.26
C GLU A 56 11.83 0.41 12.21
N PHE A 57 11.75 0.06 10.92
CA PHE A 57 12.09 0.93 9.79
C PHE A 57 10.90 1.68 9.20
N LYS A 58 9.84 1.90 9.97
CA LYS A 58 8.59 2.52 9.49
C LYS A 58 8.83 3.88 8.81
N ALA A 59 9.66 4.73 9.38
CA ALA A 59 9.92 6.08 8.84
C ALA A 59 10.62 6.02 7.48
N GLU A 60 11.61 5.14 7.31
CA GLU A 60 12.35 4.94 6.07
C GLU A 60 11.48 4.31 4.97
N ILE A 61 10.54 3.46 5.37
CA ILE A 61 9.52 2.84 4.50
C ILE A 61 8.57 3.91 3.97
N GLU A 62 8.03 4.76 4.85
CA GLU A 62 7.13 5.86 4.50
C GLU A 62 7.83 6.89 3.61
N GLU A 63 9.05 7.26 3.91
CA GLU A 63 9.85 8.22 3.12
C GLU A 63 10.03 7.78 1.64
N ARG A 64 10.05 6.47 1.41
CA ARG A 64 10.26 5.87 0.08
C ARG A 64 8.99 5.45 -0.62
N ASP A 65 7.82 5.82 -0.09
CA ASP A 65 6.50 5.39 -0.60
C ASP A 65 6.44 3.87 -0.77
N ILE A 66 6.76 3.12 0.27
CA ILE A 66 6.77 1.66 0.25
C ILE A 66 5.50 1.13 0.93
N VAL A 67 4.77 0.31 0.21
CA VAL A 67 3.76 -0.61 0.75
C VAL A 67 4.38 -2.00 0.82
N TRP A 68 4.17 -2.70 1.92
CA TRP A 68 4.65 -4.06 2.05
C TRP A 68 3.49 -5.03 2.36
N PHE A 69 3.67 -6.28 1.92
CA PHE A 69 2.80 -7.40 2.22
C PHE A 69 3.64 -8.55 2.74
N VAL A 70 3.34 -9.02 3.94
CA VAL A 70 3.92 -10.25 4.52
C VAL A 70 2.87 -11.34 4.40
N LEU A 71 3.17 -12.34 3.59
CA LEU A 71 2.29 -13.44 3.21
C LEU A 71 2.72 -14.70 3.96
N GLY A 72 1.79 -15.33 4.66
CA GLY A 72 1.92 -16.67 5.17
C GLY A 72 1.10 -17.67 4.36
N ASP A 73 0.98 -18.90 4.86
CA ASP A 73 0.20 -19.93 4.18
C ASP A 73 -1.28 -19.52 3.99
N ASN A 74 -1.88 -18.86 4.99
CA ASN A 74 -3.26 -18.39 4.95
C ASN A 74 -3.44 -16.98 5.54
N THR A 75 -2.36 -16.22 5.68
CA THR A 75 -2.38 -14.89 6.29
C THR A 75 -1.73 -13.86 5.39
N MET A 76 -2.17 -12.62 5.54
CA MET A 76 -1.55 -11.45 4.92
C MET A 76 -1.54 -10.30 5.92
N HIS A 77 -0.38 -9.68 6.09
CA HIS A 77 -0.18 -8.46 6.86
C HIS A 77 0.33 -7.38 5.92
N THR A 78 -0.05 -6.14 6.16
CA THR A 78 0.34 -5.00 5.31
C THR A 78 0.34 -3.70 6.11
N ASN A 79 1.08 -2.70 5.64
CA ASN A 79 0.98 -1.31 6.09
C ASN A 79 0.05 -0.45 5.22
N TYR A 80 -0.61 -1.05 4.23
CA TYR A 80 -1.61 -0.33 3.44
C TYR A 80 -2.89 -0.18 4.25
N ASP A 81 -3.35 1.05 4.42
CA ASP A 81 -4.51 1.42 5.25
C ASP A 81 -5.82 1.50 4.45
N GLY A 82 -5.76 1.43 3.11
CA GLY A 82 -6.94 1.35 2.25
C GLY A 82 -7.56 -0.05 2.21
N ARG A 83 -8.74 -0.14 1.63
CA ARG A 83 -9.40 -1.42 1.39
C ARG A 83 -8.67 -2.19 0.29
N LEU A 84 -8.44 -3.49 0.50
CA LEU A 84 -7.82 -4.39 -0.46
C LEU A 84 -8.85 -5.36 -1.05
N GLU A 85 -8.58 -5.85 -2.26
CA GLU A 85 -9.36 -6.92 -2.88
C GLU A 85 -9.28 -8.22 -2.07
N ASP A 86 -10.40 -8.91 -1.95
CA ASP A 86 -10.51 -10.13 -1.11
C ASP A 86 -9.57 -11.26 -1.58
N LEU A 87 -9.30 -11.34 -2.89
CA LEU A 87 -8.44 -12.37 -3.49
C LEU A 87 -6.98 -11.93 -3.67
N LEU A 88 -6.62 -10.70 -3.28
CA LEU A 88 -5.28 -10.15 -3.51
C LEU A 88 -4.17 -11.06 -2.99
N ARG A 89 -4.34 -11.66 -1.80
CA ARG A 89 -3.35 -12.57 -1.23
C ARG A 89 -3.03 -13.74 -2.18
N ASP A 90 -4.06 -14.38 -2.71
CA ASP A 90 -3.92 -15.56 -3.56
C ASP A 90 -3.30 -15.16 -4.91
N GLU A 91 -3.67 -14.03 -5.47
CA GLU A 91 -3.07 -13.46 -6.67
C GLU A 91 -1.58 -13.16 -6.48
N LEU A 92 -1.19 -12.58 -5.34
CA LEU A 92 0.22 -12.32 -5.02
C LEU A 92 1.02 -13.62 -4.88
N MET A 93 0.44 -14.64 -4.23
CA MET A 93 1.06 -15.96 -4.10
C MET A 93 1.26 -16.61 -5.47
N ASP A 94 0.24 -16.62 -6.30
CA ASP A 94 0.29 -17.24 -7.62
C ASP A 94 1.28 -16.54 -8.57
N SER A 95 1.30 -15.22 -8.53
CA SER A 95 2.12 -14.40 -9.44
C SER A 95 3.60 -14.33 -9.05
N TYR A 96 3.92 -14.35 -7.75
CA TYR A 96 5.27 -14.05 -7.27
C TYR A 96 5.94 -15.18 -6.50
N PHE A 97 5.17 -16.15 -5.99
CA PHE A 97 5.64 -17.21 -5.12
C PHE A 97 5.19 -18.62 -5.58
N THR A 98 5.06 -18.81 -6.88
CA THR A 98 4.81 -20.13 -7.46
C THR A 98 6.10 -20.67 -8.11
N PRO A 99 6.58 -21.89 -7.73
CA PRO A 99 6.07 -22.71 -6.62
C PRO A 99 6.26 -22.03 -5.26
N VAL A 100 5.44 -22.41 -4.28
CA VAL A 100 5.51 -21.85 -2.91
C VAL A 100 6.90 -22.09 -2.34
N PRO A 101 7.59 -21.03 -1.87
CA PRO A 101 8.95 -21.17 -1.32
C PRO A 101 8.96 -22.06 -0.08
N ALA A 102 10.02 -22.86 0.06
CA ALA A 102 10.23 -23.66 1.27
C ALA A 102 10.59 -22.78 2.49
N GLU A 103 11.30 -21.69 2.23
CA GLU A 103 11.79 -20.72 3.22
C GLU A 103 11.29 -19.33 2.89
N THR A 104 11.84 -18.32 3.57
CA THR A 104 11.52 -16.91 3.28
C THR A 104 11.87 -16.55 1.83
N ALA A 105 11.03 -15.74 1.22
CA ALA A 105 11.29 -15.18 -0.09
C ALA A 105 10.82 -13.73 -0.16
N VAL A 106 11.62 -12.86 -0.75
CA VAL A 106 11.36 -11.42 -0.85
C VAL A 106 11.39 -10.97 -2.29
N ARG A 107 10.46 -10.09 -2.67
CA ARG A 107 10.38 -9.44 -3.99
C ARG A 107 10.26 -7.95 -3.79
N LEU A 108 11.12 -7.17 -4.43
CA LEU A 108 10.95 -5.72 -4.54
C LEU A 108 10.35 -5.40 -5.90
N ILE A 109 9.24 -4.68 -5.89
CA ILE A 109 8.53 -4.20 -7.08
C ILE A 109 8.67 -2.68 -7.12
N GLY A 110 9.09 -2.14 -8.25
CA GLY A 110 9.18 -0.70 -8.46
C GLY A 110 7.82 -0.05 -8.68
N LYS A 111 7.76 1.28 -8.67
CA LYS A 111 6.53 2.04 -8.99
C LYS A 111 5.99 1.72 -10.40
N ASP A 112 6.85 1.31 -11.32
CA ASP A 112 6.47 0.87 -12.67
C ASP A 112 5.83 -0.54 -12.72
N GLY A 113 5.70 -1.21 -11.58
CA GLY A 113 5.13 -2.55 -11.46
C GLY A 113 6.09 -3.69 -11.81
N SER A 114 7.34 -3.40 -12.16
CA SER A 114 8.33 -4.45 -12.48
C SER A 114 9.09 -4.92 -11.24
N VAL A 115 9.43 -6.22 -11.22
CA VAL A 115 10.25 -6.80 -10.16
C VAL A 115 11.69 -6.30 -10.30
N LYS A 116 12.20 -5.64 -9.27
CA LYS A 116 13.55 -5.05 -9.24
C LYS A 116 14.57 -5.96 -8.57
N SER A 117 14.15 -6.75 -7.59
CA SER A 117 15.00 -7.73 -6.94
C SER A 117 14.22 -8.93 -6.41
N ARG A 118 14.94 -10.03 -6.24
CA ARG A 118 14.49 -11.26 -5.59
C ARG A 118 15.56 -11.70 -4.61
N SER A 119 15.17 -11.97 -3.36
CA SER A 119 16.06 -12.48 -2.32
C SER A 119 15.35 -13.51 -1.45
N ILE A 120 16.12 -14.20 -0.64
CA ILE A 120 15.64 -15.19 0.34
C ILE A 120 15.60 -14.60 1.76
N ASP A 121 16.20 -13.44 1.97
CA ASP A 121 16.23 -12.73 3.25
C ASP A 121 15.69 -11.31 3.10
N LEU A 122 15.07 -10.81 4.16
CA LEU A 122 14.65 -9.42 4.27
C LEU A 122 15.79 -8.58 4.82
N ASP A 123 16.53 -7.94 3.93
CA ASP A 123 17.53 -6.91 4.25
C ASP A 123 16.99 -5.56 3.82
N LEU A 124 16.45 -4.79 4.77
CA LEU A 124 15.85 -3.49 4.51
C LEU A 124 16.89 -2.43 4.14
N GLU A 125 18.08 -2.46 4.76
CA GLU A 125 19.15 -1.50 4.44
C GLU A 125 19.63 -1.68 3.00
N ALA A 126 19.88 -2.91 2.56
CA ALA A 126 20.23 -3.21 1.17
C ALA A 126 19.08 -2.84 0.22
N THR A 127 17.82 -3.10 0.61
CA THR A 127 16.63 -2.76 -0.17
C THR A 127 16.50 -1.24 -0.35
N PHE A 128 16.66 -0.45 0.71
CA PHE A 128 16.65 1.01 0.65
C PHE A 128 17.80 1.55 -0.22
N GLY A 129 19.01 1.01 -0.06
CA GLY A 129 20.14 1.37 -0.90
C GLY A 129 19.90 1.07 -2.39
N LEU A 130 19.18 -0.01 -2.71
CA LEU A 130 18.79 -0.30 -4.09
C LEU A 130 17.75 0.71 -4.59
N ILE A 131 16.72 0.99 -3.81
CA ILE A 131 15.67 1.97 -4.14
C ILE A 131 16.27 3.35 -4.37
N ASP A 132 17.15 3.83 -3.49
CA ASP A 132 17.73 5.17 -3.55
C ASP A 132 18.61 5.40 -4.80
N ARG A 133 19.06 4.33 -5.45
CA ARG A 133 19.77 4.38 -6.76
C ARG A 133 18.81 4.38 -7.95
N MET A 134 17.51 4.10 -7.77
CA MET A 134 16.55 4.06 -8.88
C MET A 134 16.31 5.47 -9.45
N PRO A 135 16.16 5.61 -10.79
CA PRO A 135 15.99 6.92 -11.43
C PRO A 135 14.81 7.73 -10.89
N MET A 136 13.65 7.09 -10.68
CA MET A 136 12.46 7.76 -10.12
C MET A 136 12.72 8.29 -8.70
N ARG A 137 13.32 7.46 -7.83
CA ARG A 137 13.66 7.86 -6.46
C ARG A 137 14.65 9.02 -6.44
N ARG A 138 15.66 8.99 -7.28
CA ARG A 138 16.62 10.09 -7.41
C ARG A 138 15.95 11.39 -7.85
N ALA A 139 14.94 11.31 -8.72
CA ALA A 139 14.14 12.48 -9.11
C ALA A 139 13.26 12.99 -7.97
N GLU A 140 12.69 12.10 -7.16
CA GLU A 140 11.90 12.43 -5.96
C GLU A 140 12.77 13.16 -4.93
N MET A 141 13.97 12.64 -4.63
CA MET A 141 14.90 13.25 -3.69
C MET A 141 15.36 14.65 -4.13
N ARG A 142 15.63 14.86 -5.43
CA ARG A 142 15.99 16.20 -5.94
C ARG A 142 14.85 17.20 -5.77
N ARG A 143 13.61 16.82 -6.08
CA ARG A 143 12.42 17.69 -5.89
C ARG A 143 12.24 18.10 -4.43
N LYS A 144 12.41 17.15 -3.48
CA LYS A 144 12.32 17.45 -2.06
C LYS A 144 13.39 18.43 -1.58
N SER A 145 14.61 18.37 -2.09
CA SER A 145 15.67 19.33 -1.75
C SER A 145 15.38 20.73 -2.28
N ASP A 146 14.84 20.83 -3.51
CA ASP A 146 14.51 22.13 -4.14
C ASP A 146 13.32 22.82 -3.45
N ASP A 147 12.39 22.08 -2.88
CA ASP A 147 11.23 22.61 -2.12
C ASP A 147 11.60 23.05 -0.68
N SER A 148 12.80 22.72 -0.20
CA SER A 148 13.26 22.99 1.17
C SER A 148 14.17 24.24 1.27
N ASP A 149 14.55 24.86 0.18
CA ASP A 149 15.35 26.09 0.06
C ASP A 149 14.45 27.30 -0.26
#